data_389cfae368b99a5926d3e0b4d2e45119
#
_entry.id   389cfae368b99a5926d3e0b4d2e45119
#
_cell.length_a   1.000
_cell.length_b   1.000
_cell.length_c   1.000
_cell.angle_alpha   90.00
_cell.angle_beta   90.00
_cell.angle_gamma   90.00
#
_symmetry.space_group_name_H-M   'P 1'
#
loop_
_entity.id
_entity.type
_entity.pdbx_description
1 polymer ?
#
loop_
_entity_poly.entity_id
_entity_poly.type
_entity_poly.pdbx_seq_one_letter_code
_entity_poly.pdbx_strand_id
1 'polypeptide(L)'
;MLDSRTIQVIKSTIPLLESAGPALTTHFYQRMFKHNPELKDVFNLAHQHSGGQPVALFNAVAAYAKNIENLAVLSSTVERIAQKHTGFLIKPEQYAIVGSHLLATLKELGGDAVTEEVLEAWAQAYGFLANIFIQREAQIYQAYAEQDGGWLGERQFIISAKNTESAVITSFILTPADGKPVKDFIPGQYLSLKLTHPNLAYEEIRQYSLSDAPNGTSYRISVKRELGGQVSNLLHDAIHVGDKIAVMPPAGDFTLEVAADTPVVLISAGVGQTPMKSMLNQLLKLQHPSTITWLHACEQGAVHGFKQAIYAKRQQHHNLTSHVWYREPAPTDKLGDDYDFEGQMELSKVAEQLLPHARYYFCGPIGFMSAIKQQLLALG
;
A
#
# COMPACT_ATOMS: atom_id res chain seq x y z
N MET A 1 23.26 -11.08 -17.02
CA MET A 1 24.04 -10.88 -15.77
C MET A 1 24.99 -9.73 -16.01
N LEU A 2 25.16 -8.83 -15.05
CA LEU A 2 26.13 -7.74 -15.16
C LEU A 2 27.55 -8.33 -15.08
N ASP A 3 28.48 -7.75 -15.83
CA ASP A 3 29.90 -8.15 -15.76
C ASP A 3 30.59 -7.59 -14.50
N SER A 4 31.73 -8.18 -14.15
CA SER A 4 32.46 -7.82 -12.92
C SER A 4 32.97 -6.36 -12.91
N ARG A 5 33.28 -5.80 -14.08
CA ARG A 5 33.76 -4.39 -14.18
C ARG A 5 32.61 -3.44 -13.89
N THR A 6 31.45 -3.66 -14.50
CA THR A 6 30.22 -2.88 -14.22
C THR A 6 29.88 -2.91 -12.74
N ILE A 7 29.91 -4.08 -12.10
CA ILE A 7 29.66 -4.23 -10.66
C ILE A 7 30.65 -3.43 -9.83
N GLN A 8 31.95 -3.48 -10.14
CA GLN A 8 32.97 -2.72 -9.42
C GLN A 8 32.76 -1.21 -9.54
N VAL A 9 32.45 -0.73 -10.75
CA VAL A 9 32.16 0.70 -10.98
C VAL A 9 30.94 1.15 -10.19
N ILE A 10 29.83 0.40 -10.23
CA ILE A 10 28.63 0.72 -9.44
C ILE A 10 28.97 0.79 -7.94
N LYS A 11 29.68 -0.19 -7.41
CA LYS A 11 30.09 -0.20 -5.98
C LYS A 11 30.95 0.99 -5.61
N SER A 12 31.83 1.45 -6.50
CA SER A 12 32.67 2.63 -6.26
C SER A 12 31.87 3.94 -6.17
N THR A 13 30.66 3.97 -6.73
CA THR A 13 29.77 5.15 -6.67
C THR A 13 28.88 5.20 -5.43
N ILE A 14 28.84 4.16 -4.59
CA ILE A 14 28.00 4.13 -3.39
C ILE A 14 28.26 5.33 -2.46
N PRO A 15 29.51 5.71 -2.14
CA PRO A 15 29.77 6.90 -1.31
C PRO A 15 29.21 8.19 -1.92
N LEU A 16 29.26 8.32 -3.25
CA LEU A 16 28.70 9.48 -3.95
C LEU A 16 27.18 9.52 -3.83
N LEU A 17 26.51 8.38 -4.02
CA LEU A 17 25.06 8.26 -3.82
C LEU A 17 24.65 8.61 -2.39
N GLU A 18 25.35 8.08 -1.39
CA GLU A 18 25.05 8.34 0.02
C GLU A 18 25.25 9.82 0.38
N SER A 19 26.30 10.45 -0.18
CA SER A 19 26.54 11.88 0.00
C SER A 19 25.45 12.74 -0.64
N ALA A 20 24.95 12.37 -1.83
CA ALA A 20 23.87 13.09 -2.51
C ALA A 20 22.53 12.92 -1.80
N GLY A 21 22.29 11.76 -1.20
CA GLY A 21 21.09 11.48 -0.46
C GLY A 21 19.79 11.68 -1.27
N PRO A 22 18.64 11.94 -0.62
CA PRO A 22 17.37 12.18 -1.30
C PRO A 22 17.35 13.41 -2.23
N ALA A 23 18.35 14.32 -2.15
CA ALA A 23 18.45 15.45 -3.05
C ALA A 23 18.61 14.99 -4.51
N LEU A 24 19.33 13.87 -4.75
CA LEU A 24 19.47 13.25 -6.06
C LEU A 24 18.09 12.92 -6.67
N THR A 25 17.23 12.26 -5.92
CA THR A 25 15.93 11.85 -6.42
C THR A 25 14.91 13.00 -6.47
N THR A 26 15.08 14.02 -5.64
CA THR A 26 14.32 15.27 -5.78
C THR A 26 14.65 15.96 -7.10
N HIS A 27 15.93 16.11 -7.43
CA HIS A 27 16.36 16.67 -8.71
C HIS A 27 15.89 15.83 -9.90
N PHE A 28 16.00 14.50 -9.80
CA PHE A 28 15.49 13.56 -10.79
C PHE A 28 14.01 13.79 -11.11
N TYR A 29 13.12 13.86 -10.11
CA TYR A 29 11.70 14.08 -10.32
C TYR A 29 11.39 15.45 -10.90
N GLN A 30 12.06 16.51 -10.43
CA GLN A 30 11.91 17.85 -11.00
C GLN A 30 12.29 17.87 -12.49
N ARG A 31 13.43 17.24 -12.83
CA ARG A 31 13.87 17.11 -14.21
C ARG A 31 12.88 16.31 -15.05
N MET A 32 12.45 15.15 -14.58
CA MET A 32 11.53 14.27 -15.28
C MET A 32 10.20 14.98 -15.59
N PHE A 33 9.57 15.59 -14.61
CA PHE A 33 8.29 16.30 -14.81
C PHE A 33 8.40 17.58 -15.63
N LYS A 34 9.59 18.17 -15.73
CA LYS A 34 9.84 19.31 -16.61
C LYS A 34 9.89 18.89 -18.08
N HIS A 35 10.50 17.75 -18.37
CA HIS A 35 10.71 17.26 -19.74
C HIS A 35 9.61 16.30 -20.23
N ASN A 36 8.96 15.61 -19.29
CA ASN A 36 7.87 14.65 -19.54
C ASN A 36 6.67 14.96 -18.64
N PRO A 37 5.96 16.08 -18.91
CA PRO A 37 4.84 16.53 -18.06
C PRO A 37 3.66 15.55 -18.03
N GLU A 38 3.49 14.70 -19.04
CA GLU A 38 2.50 13.63 -19.12
C GLU A 38 2.63 12.60 -18.01
N LEU A 39 3.82 12.44 -17.43
CA LEU A 39 4.02 11.52 -16.32
C LEU A 39 3.38 12.01 -15.00
N LYS A 40 2.94 13.27 -14.95
CA LYS A 40 2.19 13.78 -13.79
C LYS A 40 0.83 13.08 -13.61
N ASP A 41 0.27 12.52 -14.67
CA ASP A 41 -0.96 11.73 -14.63
C ASP A 41 -0.76 10.32 -14.06
N VAL A 42 0.50 9.85 -13.99
CA VAL A 42 0.85 8.53 -13.46
C VAL A 42 1.34 8.60 -12.01
N PHE A 43 2.15 9.63 -11.70
CA PHE A 43 2.77 9.75 -10.38
C PHE A 43 1.88 10.48 -9.38
N ASN A 44 1.82 9.97 -8.14
CA ASN A 44 1.12 10.63 -7.05
C ASN A 44 1.85 11.91 -6.61
N LEU A 45 1.37 13.07 -7.10
CA LEU A 45 2.00 14.37 -6.83
C LEU A 45 1.94 14.77 -5.34
N ALA A 46 0.97 14.28 -4.57
CA ALA A 46 0.93 14.54 -3.12
C ALA A 46 2.13 13.90 -2.41
N HIS A 47 2.55 12.71 -2.82
CA HIS A 47 3.76 12.06 -2.29
C HIS A 47 5.05 12.73 -2.77
N GLN A 48 5.02 13.41 -3.90
CA GLN A 48 6.13 14.26 -4.37
C GLN A 48 6.30 15.47 -3.45
N HIS A 49 5.22 16.19 -3.15
CA HIS A 49 5.24 17.36 -2.26
C HIS A 49 5.64 17.02 -0.83
N SER A 50 5.25 15.86 -0.32
CA SER A 50 5.65 15.40 1.03
C SER A 50 7.07 14.85 1.10
N GLY A 51 7.78 14.70 -0.02
CA GLY A 51 9.11 14.11 -0.11
C GLY A 51 9.17 12.59 0.07
N GLY A 52 8.05 11.93 0.29
CA GLY A 52 8.03 10.49 0.56
C GLY A 52 8.47 9.63 -0.64
N GLN A 53 8.08 10.03 -1.85
CA GLN A 53 8.43 9.28 -3.07
C GLN A 53 9.90 9.46 -3.48
N PRO A 54 10.51 10.67 -3.43
CA PRO A 54 11.95 10.83 -3.63
C PRO A 54 12.78 9.99 -2.65
N VAL A 55 12.44 9.96 -1.38
CA VAL A 55 13.13 9.14 -0.37
C VAL A 55 12.99 7.65 -0.67
N ALA A 56 11.82 7.19 -1.07
CA ALA A 56 11.58 5.79 -1.41
C ALA A 56 12.41 5.34 -2.63
N LEU A 57 12.48 6.18 -3.68
CA LEU A 57 13.29 5.90 -4.86
C LEU A 57 14.79 5.91 -4.51
N PHE A 58 15.24 6.87 -3.73
CA PHE A 58 16.64 6.92 -3.27
C PHE A 58 17.02 5.63 -2.54
N ASN A 59 16.19 5.20 -1.57
CA ASN A 59 16.45 3.98 -0.82
C ASN A 59 16.47 2.74 -1.71
N ALA A 60 15.61 2.67 -2.73
CA ALA A 60 15.59 1.55 -3.68
C ALA A 60 16.86 1.51 -4.54
N VAL A 61 17.32 2.66 -5.09
CA VAL A 61 18.55 2.77 -5.88
C VAL A 61 19.77 2.45 -5.04
N ALA A 62 19.85 2.98 -3.81
CA ALA A 62 20.95 2.71 -2.90
C ALA A 62 21.01 1.23 -2.48
N ALA A 63 19.85 0.63 -2.17
CA ALA A 63 19.75 -0.80 -1.85
C ALA A 63 20.17 -1.67 -3.04
N TYR A 64 19.76 -1.31 -4.26
CA TYR A 64 20.18 -2.00 -5.47
C TYR A 64 21.70 -1.96 -5.65
N ALA A 65 22.33 -0.78 -5.58
CA ALA A 65 23.79 -0.63 -5.70
C ALA A 65 24.55 -1.45 -4.64
N LYS A 66 24.08 -1.41 -3.38
CA LYS A 66 24.71 -2.16 -2.26
C LYS A 66 24.61 -3.68 -2.42
N ASN A 67 23.56 -4.17 -3.04
CA ASN A 67 23.28 -5.61 -3.17
C ASN A 67 23.43 -6.12 -4.60
N ILE A 68 24.15 -5.38 -5.47
CA ILE A 68 24.21 -5.67 -6.91
C ILE A 68 24.83 -7.06 -7.22
N GLU A 69 25.63 -7.61 -6.32
CA GLU A 69 26.18 -8.97 -6.42
C GLU A 69 25.22 -10.07 -5.95
N ASN A 70 24.21 -9.70 -5.14
CA ASN A 70 23.23 -10.66 -4.58
C ASN A 70 21.82 -10.05 -4.56
N LEU A 71 21.23 -9.92 -5.74
CA LEU A 71 19.89 -9.33 -5.88
C LEU A 71 18.76 -10.17 -5.28
N ALA A 72 19.03 -11.45 -4.95
CA ALA A 72 18.04 -12.31 -4.30
C ALA A 72 17.55 -11.73 -2.95
N VAL A 73 18.40 -11.00 -2.23
CA VAL A 73 18.00 -10.33 -0.98
C VAL A 73 16.97 -9.22 -1.18
N LEU A 74 16.79 -8.73 -2.41
CA LEU A 74 15.82 -7.69 -2.77
C LEU A 74 14.51 -8.26 -3.34
N SER A 75 14.33 -9.57 -3.41
CA SER A 75 13.18 -10.22 -4.07
C SER A 75 11.84 -9.72 -3.52
N SER A 76 11.68 -9.60 -2.20
CA SER A 76 10.46 -9.07 -1.59
C SER A 76 10.23 -7.58 -1.91
N THR A 77 11.30 -6.80 -2.02
CA THR A 77 11.22 -5.38 -2.42
C THR A 77 10.82 -5.26 -3.89
N VAL A 78 11.40 -6.09 -4.76
CA VAL A 78 11.04 -6.15 -6.19
C VAL A 78 9.56 -6.54 -6.35
N GLU A 79 9.09 -7.57 -5.64
CA GLU A 79 7.70 -7.98 -5.68
C GLU A 79 6.75 -6.84 -5.27
N ARG A 80 7.02 -6.20 -4.14
CA ARG A 80 6.21 -5.07 -3.65
C ARG A 80 6.15 -3.92 -4.64
N ILE A 81 7.28 -3.56 -5.26
CA ILE A 81 7.32 -2.49 -6.26
C ILE A 81 6.56 -2.91 -7.52
N ALA A 82 6.75 -4.14 -8.01
CA ALA A 82 6.05 -4.65 -9.19
C ALA A 82 4.53 -4.66 -8.98
N GLN A 83 4.05 -5.15 -7.85
CA GLN A 83 2.63 -5.11 -7.47
C GLN A 83 2.10 -3.67 -7.46
N LYS A 84 2.88 -2.72 -6.95
CA LYS A 84 2.51 -1.31 -6.96
C LYS A 84 2.47 -0.72 -8.37
N HIS A 85 3.46 -1.03 -9.20
CA HIS A 85 3.54 -0.55 -10.58
C HIS A 85 2.36 -1.05 -11.42
N THR A 86 1.91 -2.28 -11.25
CA THR A 86 0.72 -2.80 -11.95
C THR A 86 -0.55 -2.02 -11.60
N GLY A 87 -0.67 -1.52 -10.36
CA GLY A 87 -1.75 -0.64 -9.95
C GLY A 87 -1.69 0.77 -10.57
N PHE A 88 -0.54 1.19 -11.09
CA PHE A 88 -0.36 2.44 -11.84
C PHE A 88 -0.31 2.23 -13.35
N LEU A 89 -0.47 1.01 -13.83
CA LEU A 89 -0.37 0.63 -15.24
C LEU A 89 0.95 1.05 -15.88
N ILE A 90 2.06 0.92 -15.15
CA ILE A 90 3.39 1.24 -15.67
C ILE A 90 3.68 0.39 -16.90
N LYS A 91 4.17 1.06 -17.96
CA LYS A 91 4.48 0.44 -19.25
C LYS A 91 5.99 0.32 -19.45
N PRO A 92 6.46 -0.68 -20.23
CA PRO A 92 7.88 -0.85 -20.52
C PRO A 92 8.58 0.41 -21.05
N GLU A 93 7.88 1.24 -21.87
CA GLU A 93 8.44 2.46 -22.46
C GLU A 93 8.77 3.50 -21.38
N GLN A 94 8.04 3.52 -20.27
CA GLN A 94 8.27 4.48 -19.19
C GLN A 94 9.57 4.21 -18.43
N TYR A 95 10.06 2.97 -18.42
CA TYR A 95 11.38 2.64 -17.86
C TYR A 95 12.52 3.31 -18.63
N ALA A 96 12.42 3.42 -19.95
CA ALA A 96 13.40 4.13 -20.76
C ALA A 96 13.44 5.62 -20.44
N ILE A 97 12.28 6.26 -20.23
CA ILE A 97 12.19 7.66 -19.79
C ILE A 97 12.84 7.85 -18.42
N VAL A 98 12.47 7.02 -17.44
CA VAL A 98 13.02 7.07 -16.08
C VAL A 98 14.54 6.88 -16.11
N GLY A 99 15.05 5.91 -16.87
CA GLY A 99 16.48 5.63 -17.02
C GLY A 99 17.25 6.83 -17.58
N SER A 100 16.75 7.45 -18.65
CA SER A 100 17.39 8.61 -19.26
C SER A 100 17.50 9.80 -18.28
N HIS A 101 16.44 10.04 -17.50
CA HIS A 101 16.47 11.10 -16.49
C HIS A 101 17.35 10.77 -15.29
N LEU A 102 17.43 9.49 -14.89
CA LEU A 102 18.34 9.06 -13.81
C LEU A 102 19.80 9.29 -14.20
N LEU A 103 20.21 8.85 -15.39
CA LEU A 103 21.59 9.03 -15.89
C LEU A 103 21.96 10.51 -16.06
N ALA A 104 21.04 11.31 -16.60
CA ALA A 104 21.26 12.74 -16.72
C ALA A 104 21.38 13.41 -15.34
N THR A 105 20.57 13.02 -14.36
CA THR A 105 20.66 13.51 -12.98
C THR A 105 21.99 13.15 -12.35
N LEU A 106 22.49 11.92 -12.54
CA LEU A 106 23.80 11.50 -12.05
C LEU A 106 24.91 12.39 -12.62
N LYS A 107 24.87 12.67 -13.93
CA LYS A 107 25.87 13.55 -14.57
C LYS A 107 25.79 14.99 -14.08
N GLU A 108 24.57 15.54 -13.98
CA GLU A 108 24.33 16.93 -13.56
C GLU A 108 24.79 17.18 -12.12
N LEU A 109 24.56 16.24 -11.20
CA LEU A 109 24.91 16.39 -9.79
C LEU A 109 26.33 15.89 -9.45
N GLY A 110 26.80 14.86 -10.15
CA GLY A 110 28.10 14.27 -9.89
C GLY A 110 29.26 14.96 -10.61
N GLY A 111 28.98 15.80 -11.61
CA GLY A 111 29.98 16.56 -12.35
C GLY A 111 31.11 15.68 -12.89
N ASP A 112 32.37 16.08 -12.62
CA ASP A 112 33.57 15.38 -13.09
C ASP A 112 33.76 13.99 -12.42
N ALA A 113 33.17 13.76 -11.25
CA ALA A 113 33.22 12.46 -10.60
C ALA A 113 32.39 11.39 -11.32
N VAL A 114 31.41 11.79 -12.15
CA VAL A 114 30.63 10.90 -12.98
C VAL A 114 31.19 10.89 -14.41
N THR A 115 32.16 10.00 -14.62
CA THR A 115 32.80 9.78 -15.92
C THR A 115 31.90 9.04 -16.89
N GLU A 116 32.25 8.96 -18.17
CA GLU A 116 31.53 8.15 -19.16
C GLU A 116 31.46 6.67 -18.75
N GLU A 117 32.54 6.12 -18.16
CA GLU A 117 32.54 4.75 -17.63
C GLU A 117 31.49 4.55 -16.53
N VAL A 118 31.32 5.52 -15.63
CA VAL A 118 30.31 5.49 -14.58
C VAL A 118 28.89 5.54 -15.18
N LEU A 119 28.68 6.41 -16.17
CA LEU A 119 27.37 6.51 -16.84
C LEU A 119 27.04 5.21 -17.58
N GLU A 120 27.99 4.62 -18.26
CA GLU A 120 27.80 3.36 -18.99
C GLU A 120 27.50 2.20 -18.04
N ALA A 121 28.22 2.11 -16.91
CA ALA A 121 27.94 1.13 -15.88
C ALA A 121 26.54 1.29 -15.28
N TRP A 122 26.11 2.53 -14.99
CA TRP A 122 24.76 2.79 -14.50
C TRP A 122 23.69 2.54 -15.56
N ALA A 123 23.94 2.80 -16.84
CA ALA A 123 23.02 2.48 -17.91
C ALA A 123 22.77 0.95 -18.00
N GLN A 124 23.85 0.16 -17.92
CA GLN A 124 23.76 -1.30 -17.91
C GLN A 124 23.05 -1.82 -16.65
N ALA A 125 23.41 -1.31 -15.47
CA ALA A 125 22.81 -1.71 -14.20
C ALA A 125 21.32 -1.35 -14.15
N TYR A 126 20.95 -0.14 -14.56
CA TYR A 126 19.54 0.27 -14.65
C TYR A 126 18.77 -0.57 -15.65
N GLY A 127 19.30 -0.79 -16.85
CA GLY A 127 18.65 -1.64 -17.87
C GLY A 127 18.41 -3.07 -17.38
N PHE A 128 19.34 -3.63 -16.60
CA PHE A 128 19.18 -4.94 -15.99
C PHE A 128 18.03 -4.95 -14.95
N LEU A 129 18.00 -3.94 -14.07
CA LEU A 129 16.92 -3.78 -13.07
C LEU A 129 15.56 -3.55 -13.72
N ALA A 130 15.50 -2.68 -14.72
CA ALA A 130 14.28 -2.41 -15.49
C ALA A 130 13.70 -3.69 -16.12
N ASN A 131 14.56 -4.53 -16.71
CA ASN A 131 14.14 -5.82 -17.26
C ASN A 131 13.55 -6.77 -16.21
N ILE A 132 14.10 -6.79 -14.98
CA ILE A 132 13.54 -7.58 -13.88
C ILE A 132 12.10 -7.12 -13.59
N PHE A 133 11.87 -5.82 -13.47
CA PHE A 133 10.53 -5.27 -13.24
C PHE A 133 9.58 -5.55 -14.41
N ILE A 134 9.98 -5.24 -15.64
CA ILE A 134 9.17 -5.44 -16.84
C ILE A 134 8.72 -6.91 -16.95
N GLN A 135 9.63 -7.86 -16.75
CA GLN A 135 9.30 -9.28 -16.78
C GLN A 135 8.36 -9.69 -15.65
N ARG A 136 8.60 -9.19 -14.42
CA ARG A 136 7.75 -9.51 -13.28
C ARG A 136 6.35 -8.92 -13.43
N GLU A 137 6.25 -7.69 -13.86
CA GLU A 137 4.98 -7.00 -14.14
C GLU A 137 4.19 -7.69 -15.26
N ALA A 138 4.86 -8.13 -16.32
CA ALA A 138 4.22 -8.91 -17.39
C ALA A 138 3.62 -10.22 -16.85
N GLN A 139 4.31 -10.93 -15.96
CA GLN A 139 3.78 -12.13 -15.30
C GLN A 139 2.56 -11.82 -14.45
N ILE A 140 2.58 -10.71 -13.70
CA ILE A 140 1.45 -10.29 -12.88
C ILE A 140 0.25 -9.91 -13.76
N TYR A 141 0.46 -9.16 -14.83
CA TYR A 141 -0.61 -8.82 -15.79
C TYR A 141 -1.21 -10.08 -16.43
N GLN A 142 -0.38 -11.02 -16.85
CA GLN A 142 -0.85 -12.29 -17.40
C GLN A 142 -1.71 -13.05 -16.39
N ALA A 143 -1.23 -13.18 -15.15
CA ALA A 143 -2.00 -13.82 -14.07
C ALA A 143 -3.34 -13.11 -13.80
N TYR A 144 -3.40 -11.78 -13.94
CA TYR A 144 -4.67 -11.04 -13.81
C TYR A 144 -5.65 -11.36 -14.94
N ALA A 145 -5.17 -11.51 -16.17
CA ALA A 145 -6.00 -11.82 -17.33
C ALA A 145 -6.56 -13.24 -17.32
N GLU A 146 -5.79 -14.20 -16.81
CA GLU A 146 -6.11 -15.63 -16.83
C GLU A 146 -7.07 -16.06 -15.69
N GLN A 147 -7.24 -15.25 -14.65
CA GLN A 147 -8.14 -15.58 -13.53
C GLN A 147 -9.59 -15.28 -13.87
N ASP A 148 -10.50 -16.08 -13.31
CA ASP A 148 -11.93 -15.86 -13.45
C ASP A 148 -12.33 -14.45 -12.98
N GLY A 149 -13.07 -13.73 -13.81
CA GLY A 149 -13.43 -12.34 -13.57
C GLY A 149 -12.28 -11.34 -13.67
N GLY A 150 -11.09 -11.79 -14.13
CA GLY A 150 -9.91 -10.98 -14.31
C GLY A 150 -10.00 -10.02 -15.50
N TRP A 151 -9.15 -9.01 -15.50
CA TRP A 151 -9.04 -8.06 -16.60
C TRP A 151 -7.63 -7.43 -16.64
N LEU A 152 -7.33 -6.78 -17.75
CA LEU A 152 -6.12 -5.97 -17.94
C LEU A 152 -6.48 -4.49 -18.00
N GLY A 153 -5.59 -3.67 -17.47
CA GLY A 153 -5.76 -2.22 -17.50
C GLY A 153 -6.91 -1.73 -16.62
N GLU A 154 -7.66 -0.76 -17.13
CA GLU A 154 -8.79 -0.13 -16.46
C GLU A 154 -10.09 -0.87 -16.77
N ARG A 155 -10.94 -1.05 -15.75
CA ARG A 155 -12.32 -1.51 -15.91
C ARG A 155 -13.24 -0.55 -15.18
N GLN A 156 -14.37 -0.23 -15.80
CA GLN A 156 -15.34 0.70 -15.21
C GLN A 156 -16.20 0.00 -14.15
N PHE A 157 -16.27 0.62 -12.98
CA PHE A 157 -17.14 0.22 -11.90
C PHE A 157 -18.13 1.33 -11.57
N ILE A 158 -19.31 0.94 -11.08
CA ILE A 158 -20.32 1.86 -10.58
C ILE A 158 -20.25 1.86 -9.05
N ILE A 159 -20.31 3.03 -8.45
CA ILE A 159 -20.53 3.18 -7.00
C ILE A 159 -21.98 2.72 -6.71
N SER A 160 -22.17 1.50 -6.26
CA SER A 160 -23.50 0.94 -5.99
C SER A 160 -24.02 1.28 -4.59
N ALA A 161 -23.12 1.58 -3.65
CA ALA A 161 -23.47 2.08 -2.33
C ALA A 161 -22.36 2.94 -1.74
N LYS A 162 -22.74 3.86 -0.86
CA LYS A 162 -21.84 4.74 -0.10
C LYS A 162 -22.33 4.78 1.35
N ASN A 163 -21.53 4.21 2.26
CA ASN A 163 -21.93 4.01 3.65
C ASN A 163 -20.97 4.75 4.59
N THR A 164 -21.53 5.58 5.48
CA THR A 164 -20.76 6.24 6.53
C THR A 164 -20.37 5.23 7.60
N GLU A 165 -19.06 5.09 7.88
CA GLU A 165 -18.53 4.19 8.91
C GLU A 165 -18.14 4.94 10.19
N SER A 166 -17.76 6.20 10.06
CA SER A 166 -17.44 7.13 11.16
C SER A 166 -17.48 8.57 10.64
N ALA A 167 -17.21 9.55 11.49
CA ALA A 167 -17.12 10.95 11.09
C ALA A 167 -16.11 11.20 9.95
N VAL A 168 -15.12 10.32 9.77
CA VAL A 168 -14.04 10.51 8.80
C VAL A 168 -13.90 9.36 7.79
N ILE A 169 -14.59 8.24 7.96
CA ILE A 169 -14.46 7.07 7.08
C ILE A 169 -15.80 6.80 6.38
N THR A 170 -15.74 6.68 5.07
CA THR A 170 -16.85 6.26 4.22
C THR A 170 -16.45 5.06 3.40
N SER A 171 -17.32 4.05 3.37
CA SER A 171 -17.17 2.85 2.53
C SER A 171 -17.90 3.04 1.20
N PHE A 172 -17.26 2.55 0.13
CA PHE A 172 -17.80 2.55 -1.23
C PHE A 172 -17.88 1.10 -1.72
N ILE A 173 -19.05 0.70 -2.18
CA ILE A 173 -19.25 -0.58 -2.86
C ILE A 173 -19.15 -0.34 -4.35
N LEU A 174 -18.26 -1.10 -4.98
CA LEU A 174 -17.89 -1.00 -6.40
C LEU A 174 -18.42 -2.24 -7.13
N THR A 175 -19.39 -2.07 -8.03
CA THR A 175 -19.91 -3.15 -8.88
C THR A 175 -19.47 -2.92 -10.32
N PRO A 176 -19.07 -3.96 -11.07
CA PRO A 176 -18.61 -3.78 -12.43
C PRO A 176 -19.74 -3.24 -13.32
N ALA A 177 -19.45 -2.21 -14.12
CA ALA A 177 -20.44 -1.56 -14.99
C ALA A 177 -20.92 -2.47 -16.13
N ASP A 178 -20.16 -3.49 -16.48
CA ASP A 178 -20.46 -4.47 -17.52
C ASP A 178 -21.25 -5.69 -16.99
N GLY A 179 -21.55 -5.73 -15.69
CA GLY A 179 -22.31 -6.81 -15.03
C GLY A 179 -21.59 -8.16 -14.96
N LYS A 180 -20.33 -8.27 -15.40
CA LYS A 180 -19.56 -9.51 -15.35
C LYS A 180 -18.98 -9.73 -13.95
N PRO A 181 -18.69 -10.97 -13.55
CA PRO A 181 -18.00 -11.27 -12.29
C PRO A 181 -16.71 -10.47 -12.13
N VAL A 182 -16.29 -10.26 -10.91
CA VAL A 182 -15.00 -9.67 -10.56
C VAL A 182 -14.04 -10.75 -10.11
N LYS A 183 -12.76 -10.51 -10.41
CA LYS A 183 -11.66 -11.35 -9.91
C LYS A 183 -11.68 -11.39 -8.38
N ASP A 184 -11.57 -12.56 -7.79
CA ASP A 184 -11.32 -12.69 -6.37
C ASP A 184 -9.93 -12.12 -6.00
N PHE A 185 -9.78 -11.77 -4.74
CA PHE A 185 -8.56 -11.19 -4.20
C PHE A 185 -8.17 -11.89 -2.89
N ILE A 186 -6.92 -11.75 -2.51
CA ILE A 186 -6.45 -12.21 -1.19
C ILE A 186 -6.65 -11.07 -0.20
N PRO A 187 -7.33 -11.28 0.94
CA PRO A 187 -7.54 -10.24 1.95
C PRO A 187 -6.22 -9.58 2.39
N GLY A 188 -6.23 -8.26 2.43
CA GLY A 188 -5.05 -7.43 2.59
C GLY A 188 -4.63 -6.69 1.32
N GLN A 189 -4.99 -7.19 0.14
CA GLN A 189 -4.79 -6.53 -1.14
C GLN A 189 -5.60 -5.22 -1.24
N TYR A 190 -5.24 -4.39 -2.22
CA TYR A 190 -5.85 -3.09 -2.49
C TYR A 190 -6.30 -2.98 -3.95
N LEU A 191 -7.17 -2.02 -4.20
CA LEU A 191 -7.50 -1.53 -5.54
C LEU A 191 -6.76 -0.22 -5.80
N SER A 192 -6.35 -0.03 -7.05
CA SER A 192 -5.99 1.31 -7.56
C SER A 192 -7.20 1.88 -8.29
N LEU A 193 -7.61 3.07 -7.88
CA LEU A 193 -8.69 3.83 -8.51
C LEU A 193 -8.06 4.98 -9.30
N LYS A 194 -8.48 5.11 -10.56
CA LYS A 194 -8.12 6.26 -11.39
C LYS A 194 -9.29 7.23 -11.43
N LEU A 195 -9.02 8.46 -11.06
CA LEU A 195 -10.00 9.53 -10.99
C LEU A 195 -9.64 10.62 -11.99
N THR A 196 -10.62 10.97 -12.81
CA THR A 196 -10.62 12.14 -13.68
C THR A 196 -11.80 13.01 -13.27
N HIS A 197 -11.55 14.24 -12.84
CA HIS A 197 -12.61 15.15 -12.39
C HIS A 197 -12.21 16.60 -12.64
N PRO A 198 -13.16 17.51 -12.98
CA PRO A 198 -12.85 18.93 -13.23
C PRO A 198 -12.11 19.65 -12.11
N ASN A 199 -12.24 19.19 -10.87
CA ASN A 199 -11.55 19.74 -9.71
C ASN A 199 -10.11 19.22 -9.53
N LEU A 200 -9.65 18.31 -10.39
CA LEU A 200 -8.29 17.76 -10.38
C LEU A 200 -7.51 18.35 -11.55
N ALA A 201 -6.29 18.81 -11.28
CA ALA A 201 -5.41 19.36 -12.33
C ALA A 201 -4.84 18.27 -13.26
N TYR A 202 -4.75 17.04 -12.75
CA TYR A 202 -4.23 15.85 -13.42
C TYR A 202 -5.12 14.66 -13.12
N GLU A 203 -4.98 13.58 -13.89
CA GLU A 203 -5.51 12.29 -13.49
C GLU A 203 -4.84 11.84 -12.19
N GLU A 204 -5.62 11.28 -11.28
CA GLU A 204 -5.12 10.88 -9.98
C GLU A 204 -5.35 9.39 -9.74
N ILE A 205 -4.29 8.65 -9.49
CA ILE A 205 -4.37 7.24 -9.12
C ILE A 205 -4.11 7.11 -7.62
N ARG A 206 -5.06 6.47 -6.91
CA ARG A 206 -4.94 6.20 -5.47
C ARG A 206 -5.25 4.75 -5.15
N GLN A 207 -4.52 4.24 -4.19
CA GLN A 207 -4.62 2.86 -3.72
C GLN A 207 -5.42 2.81 -2.42
N TYR A 208 -6.44 1.95 -2.38
CA TYR A 208 -7.29 1.73 -1.22
C TYR A 208 -7.39 0.25 -0.93
N SER A 209 -7.05 -0.14 0.31
CA SER A 209 -7.20 -1.53 0.75
C SER A 209 -8.65 -1.99 0.60
N LEU A 210 -8.81 -3.21 0.13
CA LEU A 210 -10.10 -3.88 0.15
C LEU A 210 -10.52 -4.12 1.60
N SER A 211 -11.76 -3.79 1.95
CA SER A 211 -12.26 -3.76 3.33
C SER A 211 -13.38 -4.77 3.61
N ASP A 212 -13.54 -5.76 2.73
CA ASP A 212 -14.45 -6.89 2.92
C ASP A 212 -13.82 -8.19 2.42
N ALA A 213 -14.47 -9.34 2.68
CA ALA A 213 -14.06 -10.61 2.10
C ALA A 213 -14.40 -10.67 0.61
N PRO A 214 -13.66 -11.43 -0.21
CA PRO A 214 -13.99 -11.65 -1.61
C PRO A 214 -15.36 -12.31 -1.75
N ASN A 215 -16.14 -11.87 -2.77
CA ASN A 215 -17.49 -12.34 -3.02
C ASN A 215 -17.79 -12.61 -4.51
N GLY A 216 -16.83 -12.39 -5.42
CA GLY A 216 -16.94 -12.62 -6.85
C GLY A 216 -17.85 -11.64 -7.62
N THR A 217 -18.49 -10.67 -6.95
CA THR A 217 -19.47 -9.77 -7.57
C THR A 217 -19.21 -8.29 -7.38
N SER A 218 -18.52 -7.91 -6.33
CA SER A 218 -18.26 -6.51 -5.99
C SER A 218 -17.00 -6.37 -5.16
N TYR A 219 -16.50 -5.13 -5.07
CA TYR A 219 -15.43 -4.75 -4.16
C TYR A 219 -15.93 -3.73 -3.16
N ARG A 220 -15.30 -3.71 -1.99
CA ARG A 220 -15.50 -2.67 -0.99
C ARG A 220 -14.18 -2.03 -0.64
N ILE A 221 -14.12 -0.72 -0.75
CA ILE A 221 -13.05 0.10 -0.18
C ILE A 221 -13.62 0.99 0.90
N SER A 222 -12.79 1.43 1.84
CA SER A 222 -13.19 2.36 2.88
C SER A 222 -12.16 3.46 2.99
N VAL A 223 -12.59 4.68 2.73
CA VAL A 223 -11.74 5.85 2.52
C VAL A 223 -11.86 6.77 3.73
N LYS A 224 -10.72 7.06 4.37
CA LYS A 224 -10.62 8.12 5.35
C LYS A 224 -10.53 9.47 4.64
N ARG A 225 -11.37 10.41 5.04
CA ARG A 225 -11.22 11.83 4.66
C ARG A 225 -9.95 12.39 5.28
N GLU A 226 -9.01 12.78 4.46
CA GLU A 226 -7.74 13.37 4.91
C GLU A 226 -7.83 14.90 4.85
N LEU A 227 -7.39 15.58 5.90
CA LEU A 227 -7.38 17.02 5.93
C LEU A 227 -6.46 17.59 4.82
N GLY A 228 -7.02 18.42 3.94
CA GLY A 228 -6.30 18.93 2.77
C GLY A 228 -6.06 17.92 1.64
N GLY A 229 -6.51 16.67 1.79
CA GLY A 229 -6.37 15.64 0.76
C GLY A 229 -7.30 15.88 -0.41
N GLN A 230 -6.79 16.02 -1.64
CA GLN A 230 -7.61 16.30 -2.82
C GLN A 230 -8.54 15.12 -3.15
N VAL A 231 -7.98 13.92 -3.31
CA VAL A 231 -8.72 12.73 -3.77
C VAL A 231 -9.68 12.19 -2.71
N SER A 232 -9.25 12.12 -1.45
CA SER A 232 -10.13 11.63 -0.38
C SER A 232 -11.34 12.55 -0.17
N ASN A 233 -11.15 13.87 -0.24
CA ASN A 233 -12.25 14.82 -0.18
C ASN A 233 -13.17 14.74 -1.40
N LEU A 234 -12.60 14.59 -2.62
CA LEU A 234 -13.37 14.39 -3.84
C LEU A 234 -14.30 13.16 -3.73
N LEU A 235 -13.75 12.01 -3.27
CA LEU A 235 -14.53 10.79 -3.06
C LEU A 235 -15.66 10.99 -2.05
N HIS A 236 -15.40 11.73 -0.98
CA HIS A 236 -16.43 12.00 0.03
C HIS A 236 -17.52 12.97 -0.46
N ASP A 237 -17.14 14.04 -1.18
CA ASP A 237 -18.01 15.18 -1.46
C ASP A 237 -18.63 15.16 -2.85
N ALA A 238 -17.92 14.67 -3.86
CA ALA A 238 -18.32 14.82 -5.27
C ALA A 238 -18.60 13.47 -5.98
N ILE A 239 -18.22 12.35 -5.38
CA ILE A 239 -18.54 11.03 -5.96
C ILE A 239 -19.78 10.46 -5.28
N HIS A 240 -20.79 10.11 -6.06
CA HIS A 240 -22.11 9.68 -5.60
C HIS A 240 -22.46 8.26 -6.05
N VAL A 241 -23.49 7.69 -5.46
CA VAL A 241 -24.07 6.42 -5.92
C VAL A 241 -24.56 6.60 -7.37
N GLY A 242 -24.17 5.67 -8.22
CA GLY A 242 -24.44 5.71 -9.67
C GLY A 242 -23.26 6.21 -10.50
N ASP A 243 -22.29 6.92 -9.90
CA ASP A 243 -21.10 7.38 -10.61
C ASP A 243 -20.21 6.22 -11.04
N LYS A 244 -19.50 6.42 -12.15
CA LYS A 244 -18.52 5.47 -12.67
C LYS A 244 -17.11 5.86 -12.25
N ILE A 245 -16.31 4.85 -11.96
CA ILE A 245 -14.90 5.02 -11.61
C ILE A 245 -14.07 3.93 -12.28
N ALA A 246 -12.89 4.29 -12.78
CA ALA A 246 -11.95 3.35 -13.37
C ALA A 246 -11.14 2.66 -12.27
N VAL A 247 -11.06 1.34 -12.33
CA VAL A 247 -10.42 0.49 -11.33
C VAL A 247 -9.46 -0.47 -12.01
N MET A 248 -8.26 -0.60 -11.47
CA MET A 248 -7.28 -1.60 -11.84
C MET A 248 -7.48 -2.88 -11.00
N PRO A 249 -7.02 -4.06 -11.50
CA PRO A 249 -7.16 -5.32 -10.77
C PRO A 249 -6.59 -5.24 -9.35
N PRO A 250 -7.15 -6.03 -8.39
CA PRO A 250 -6.59 -6.15 -7.05
C PRO A 250 -5.11 -6.53 -7.08
N ALA A 251 -4.30 -5.82 -6.30
CA ALA A 251 -2.85 -5.97 -6.23
C ALA A 251 -2.37 -5.86 -4.78
N GLY A 252 -1.10 -6.16 -4.54
CA GLY A 252 -0.43 -6.02 -3.24
C GLY A 252 0.09 -7.33 -2.69
N ASP A 253 1.17 -7.22 -1.91
CA ASP A 253 1.93 -8.31 -1.29
C ASP A 253 1.62 -8.50 0.21
N PHE A 254 0.80 -7.62 0.79
CA PHE A 254 0.34 -7.74 2.18
C PHE A 254 -0.93 -8.59 2.21
N THR A 255 -0.78 -9.90 2.35
CA THR A 255 -1.86 -10.86 2.16
C THR A 255 -2.06 -11.75 3.38
N LEU A 256 -3.32 -12.19 3.60
CA LEU A 256 -3.65 -13.17 4.62
C LEU A 256 -3.16 -14.56 4.20
N GLU A 257 -2.13 -15.03 4.87
CA GLU A 257 -1.55 -16.36 4.70
C GLU A 257 -1.45 -17.05 6.06
N VAL A 258 -2.39 -17.94 6.35
CA VAL A 258 -2.48 -18.60 7.65
C VAL A 258 -3.03 -20.02 7.51
N ALA A 259 -2.43 -20.97 8.25
CA ALA A 259 -2.97 -22.31 8.37
C ALA A 259 -4.19 -22.34 9.31
N ALA A 260 -5.06 -23.33 9.17
CA ALA A 260 -6.31 -23.39 9.92
C ALA A 260 -6.13 -23.47 11.44
N ASP A 261 -5.04 -24.06 11.91
CA ASP A 261 -4.71 -24.25 13.32
C ASP A 261 -3.93 -23.07 13.94
N THR A 262 -3.62 -22.06 13.14
CA THR A 262 -2.79 -20.93 13.59
C THR A 262 -3.63 -19.79 14.13
N PRO A 263 -3.46 -19.35 15.37
CA PRO A 263 -4.10 -18.14 15.89
C PRO A 263 -3.71 -16.89 15.10
N VAL A 264 -4.64 -15.94 14.95
CA VAL A 264 -4.41 -14.72 14.19
C VAL A 264 -4.62 -13.49 15.04
N VAL A 265 -3.66 -12.57 15.00
CA VAL A 265 -3.76 -11.27 15.67
C VAL A 265 -3.76 -10.16 14.63
N LEU A 266 -4.85 -9.39 14.56
CA LEU A 266 -5.10 -8.29 13.64
C LEU A 266 -4.99 -6.96 14.39
N ILE A 267 -3.93 -6.20 14.15
CA ILE A 267 -3.60 -4.98 14.88
C ILE A 267 -3.71 -3.76 13.94
N SER A 268 -4.43 -2.73 14.36
CA SER A 268 -4.65 -1.56 13.49
C SER A 268 -4.71 -0.24 14.24
N ALA A 269 -4.36 0.85 13.53
CA ALA A 269 -4.67 2.20 13.98
C ALA A 269 -5.36 3.00 12.86
N GLY A 270 -6.39 3.76 13.23
CA GLY A 270 -7.16 4.60 12.32
C GLY A 270 -7.70 3.82 11.11
N VAL A 271 -7.49 4.34 9.89
CA VAL A 271 -7.95 3.67 8.66
C VAL A 271 -7.17 2.38 8.32
N GLY A 272 -6.03 2.11 8.98
CA GLY A 272 -5.31 0.84 8.85
C GLY A 272 -6.12 -0.40 9.22
N GLN A 273 -7.30 -0.23 9.82
CA GLN A 273 -8.25 -1.32 10.05
C GLN A 273 -8.88 -1.90 8.76
N THR A 274 -8.78 -1.22 7.62
CA THR A 274 -9.44 -1.67 6.38
C THR A 274 -8.94 -3.02 5.87
N PRO A 275 -7.62 -3.27 5.70
CA PRO A 275 -7.13 -4.61 5.35
C PRO A 275 -7.39 -5.63 6.47
N MET A 276 -7.32 -5.22 7.75
CA MET A 276 -7.62 -6.12 8.87
C MET A 276 -9.06 -6.59 8.84
N LYS A 277 -10.00 -5.69 8.48
CA LYS A 277 -11.42 -6.04 8.35
C LYS A 277 -11.66 -7.04 7.22
N SER A 278 -10.97 -6.87 6.09
CA SER A 278 -10.99 -7.85 5.00
C SER A 278 -10.51 -9.23 5.46
N MET A 279 -9.38 -9.28 6.18
CA MET A 279 -8.83 -10.51 6.75
C MET A 279 -9.78 -11.15 7.76
N LEU A 280 -10.32 -10.36 8.69
CA LEU A 280 -11.31 -10.84 9.67
C LEU A 280 -12.53 -11.45 8.98
N ASN A 281 -13.13 -10.72 8.02
CA ASN A 281 -14.30 -11.18 7.33
C ASN A 281 -14.06 -12.51 6.58
N GLN A 282 -12.88 -12.68 5.98
CA GLN A 282 -12.50 -13.92 5.32
C GLN A 282 -12.31 -15.07 6.31
N LEU A 283 -11.62 -14.83 7.43
CA LEU A 283 -11.42 -15.85 8.48
C LEU A 283 -12.78 -16.34 9.02
N LEU A 284 -13.71 -15.42 9.30
CA LEU A 284 -15.05 -15.77 9.79
C LEU A 284 -15.89 -16.48 8.72
N LYS A 285 -15.82 -16.05 7.44
CA LYS A 285 -16.47 -16.71 6.30
C LYS A 285 -15.99 -18.16 6.13
N LEU A 286 -14.69 -18.39 6.32
CA LEU A 286 -14.09 -19.73 6.25
C LEU A 286 -14.22 -20.54 7.55
N GLN A 287 -14.88 -19.99 8.56
CA GLN A 287 -15.04 -20.62 9.88
C GLN A 287 -13.67 -21.03 10.49
N HIS A 288 -12.69 -20.12 10.42
CA HIS A 288 -11.36 -20.35 10.97
C HIS A 288 -11.45 -20.84 12.42
N PRO A 289 -10.93 -22.05 12.75
CA PRO A 289 -11.19 -22.68 14.04
C PRO A 289 -10.37 -22.13 15.20
N SER A 290 -9.19 -21.55 14.90
CA SER A 290 -8.30 -20.97 15.93
C SER A 290 -8.76 -19.58 16.36
N THR A 291 -8.17 -19.10 17.47
CA THR A 291 -8.48 -17.78 18.02
C THR A 291 -8.12 -16.65 17.05
N ILE A 292 -8.98 -15.65 17.01
CA ILE A 292 -8.78 -14.39 16.28
C ILE A 292 -8.81 -13.26 17.30
N THR A 293 -7.74 -12.46 17.36
CA THR A 293 -7.67 -11.30 18.24
C THR A 293 -7.67 -10.03 17.39
N TRP A 294 -8.65 -9.15 17.64
CA TRP A 294 -8.76 -7.85 16.99
C TRP A 294 -8.32 -6.74 17.94
N LEU A 295 -7.25 -6.01 17.57
CA LEU A 295 -6.73 -4.88 18.34
C LEU A 295 -6.80 -3.61 17.50
N HIS A 296 -7.51 -2.60 18.00
CA HIS A 296 -7.71 -1.37 17.26
C HIS A 296 -7.44 -0.13 18.11
N ALA A 297 -6.73 0.86 17.55
CA ALA A 297 -6.50 2.15 18.15
C ALA A 297 -7.03 3.28 17.27
N CYS A 298 -7.68 4.28 17.88
CA CYS A 298 -8.04 5.53 17.23
C CYS A 298 -8.07 6.68 18.23
N GLU A 299 -8.38 7.88 17.77
CA GLU A 299 -8.39 9.07 18.64
C GLU A 299 -9.54 9.00 19.66
N GLN A 300 -10.76 8.73 19.19
CA GLN A 300 -11.99 8.73 19.97
C GLN A 300 -13.13 8.06 19.22
N GLY A 301 -14.28 7.86 19.85
CA GLY A 301 -15.44 7.17 19.30
C GLY A 301 -15.97 7.74 18.00
N ALA A 302 -15.98 9.06 17.82
CA ALA A 302 -16.48 9.71 16.62
C ALA A 302 -15.72 9.29 15.35
N VAL A 303 -14.45 8.91 15.45
CA VAL A 303 -13.60 8.47 14.31
C VAL A 303 -13.39 6.96 14.25
N HIS A 304 -13.99 6.19 15.17
CA HIS A 304 -13.90 4.74 15.22
C HIS A 304 -14.80 4.11 14.15
N GLY A 305 -14.24 3.79 12.99
CA GLY A 305 -14.96 3.10 11.92
C GLY A 305 -15.21 1.63 12.24
N PHE A 306 -16.30 1.09 11.69
CA PHE A 306 -16.73 -0.32 11.80
C PHE A 306 -17.03 -0.81 13.23
N LYS A 307 -17.08 0.05 14.22
CA LYS A 307 -17.26 -0.30 15.63
C LYS A 307 -18.43 -1.27 15.83
N GLN A 308 -19.63 -0.94 15.34
CA GLN A 308 -20.81 -1.77 15.49
C GLN A 308 -20.69 -3.12 14.76
N ALA A 309 -20.05 -3.12 13.58
CA ALA A 309 -19.85 -4.35 12.81
C ALA A 309 -18.89 -5.32 13.52
N ILE A 310 -17.82 -4.83 14.13
CA ILE A 310 -16.86 -5.66 14.90
C ILE A 310 -17.51 -6.14 16.19
N TYR A 311 -18.24 -5.28 16.90
CA TYR A 311 -18.98 -5.67 18.10
C TYR A 311 -19.98 -6.80 17.80
N ALA A 312 -20.79 -6.67 16.76
CA ALA A 312 -21.75 -7.71 16.37
C ALA A 312 -21.08 -9.05 16.03
N LYS A 313 -19.92 -9.01 15.34
CA LYS A 313 -19.15 -10.23 15.04
C LYS A 313 -18.60 -10.89 16.30
N ARG A 314 -18.09 -10.11 17.25
CA ARG A 314 -17.60 -10.63 18.53
C ARG A 314 -18.71 -11.38 19.29
N GLN A 315 -19.96 -10.90 19.22
CA GLN A 315 -21.09 -11.58 19.86
C GLN A 315 -21.49 -12.90 19.16
N GLN A 316 -21.21 -13.02 17.87
CA GLN A 316 -21.58 -14.19 17.07
C GLN A 316 -20.49 -15.27 17.01
N HIS A 317 -19.21 -14.91 17.26
CA HIS A 317 -18.08 -15.80 17.09
C HIS A 317 -17.28 -15.89 18.39
N HIS A 318 -17.39 -17.02 19.09
CA HIS A 318 -16.77 -17.27 20.40
C HIS A 318 -15.23 -17.28 20.37
N ASN A 319 -14.64 -17.53 19.19
CA ASN A 319 -13.18 -17.50 18.99
C ASN A 319 -12.65 -16.11 18.58
N LEU A 320 -13.50 -15.08 18.53
CA LEU A 320 -13.11 -13.70 18.26
C LEU A 320 -13.09 -12.88 19.55
N THR A 321 -11.92 -12.35 19.89
CA THR A 321 -11.75 -11.35 20.95
C THR A 321 -11.41 -9.99 20.34
N SER A 322 -11.78 -8.91 21.02
CA SER A 322 -11.43 -7.56 20.54
C SER A 322 -11.12 -6.63 21.68
N HIS A 323 -10.09 -5.78 21.48
CA HIS A 323 -9.74 -4.70 22.39
C HIS A 323 -9.49 -3.40 21.62
N VAL A 324 -9.95 -2.30 22.19
CA VAL A 324 -9.94 -0.97 21.58
C VAL A 324 -9.24 0.03 22.50
N TRP A 325 -8.36 0.82 21.90
CA TRP A 325 -7.70 1.97 22.56
C TRP A 325 -8.22 3.28 21.97
N TYR A 326 -8.66 4.19 22.84
CA TYR A 326 -8.88 5.58 22.44
C TYR A 326 -7.76 6.43 23.00
N ARG A 327 -7.08 7.19 22.12
CA ARG A 327 -5.96 8.03 22.55
C ARG A 327 -6.41 9.18 23.42
N GLU A 328 -7.49 9.83 23.04
CA GLU A 328 -8.11 10.97 23.72
C GLU A 328 -9.65 10.80 23.67
N PRO A 329 -10.23 9.97 24.56
CA PRO A 329 -11.66 9.72 24.56
C PRO A 329 -12.46 11.03 24.72
N ALA A 330 -13.52 11.17 23.95
CA ALA A 330 -14.48 12.26 24.14
C ALA A 330 -15.28 12.07 25.45
N PRO A 331 -15.82 13.14 26.05
CA PRO A 331 -16.66 13.01 27.28
C PRO A 331 -17.88 12.10 27.13
N THR A 332 -18.29 11.82 25.88
CA THR A 332 -19.41 10.92 25.58
C THR A 332 -18.98 9.46 25.43
N ASP A 333 -17.68 9.20 25.28
CA ASP A 333 -17.15 7.85 25.12
C ASP A 333 -17.09 7.13 26.49
N LYS A 334 -17.48 5.87 26.54
CA LYS A 334 -17.58 5.11 27.78
C LYS A 334 -16.54 4.00 27.81
N LEU A 335 -15.70 4.01 28.84
CA LEU A 335 -14.78 2.92 29.13
C LEU A 335 -15.54 1.61 29.41
N GLY A 336 -15.13 0.52 28.80
CA GLY A 336 -15.76 -0.79 28.89
C GLY A 336 -16.88 -1.02 27.85
N ASP A 337 -17.51 0.05 27.33
CA ASP A 337 -18.54 -0.04 26.29
C ASP A 337 -17.99 0.34 24.91
N ASP A 338 -17.32 1.48 24.81
CA ASP A 338 -16.83 2.06 23.56
C ASP A 338 -15.35 1.73 23.30
N TYR A 339 -14.58 1.65 24.37
CA TYR A 339 -13.15 1.32 24.35
C TYR A 339 -12.73 0.64 25.66
N ASP A 340 -11.62 -0.12 25.60
CA ASP A 340 -11.09 -0.87 26.74
C ASP A 340 -9.94 -0.13 27.45
N PHE A 341 -9.16 0.66 26.70
CA PHE A 341 -7.97 1.33 27.21
C PHE A 341 -7.85 2.77 26.68
N GLU A 342 -7.36 3.65 27.54
CA GLU A 342 -7.02 5.03 27.18
C GLU A 342 -5.53 5.16 26.86
N GLY A 343 -5.19 6.06 25.93
CA GLY A 343 -3.83 6.37 25.51
C GLY A 343 -3.38 5.60 24.28
N GLN A 344 -2.06 5.47 24.14
CA GLN A 344 -1.47 4.71 23.04
C GLN A 344 -1.65 3.21 23.27
N MET A 345 -1.66 2.44 22.16
CA MET A 345 -1.76 0.99 22.24
C MET A 345 -0.51 0.40 22.89
N GLU A 346 -0.70 -0.29 24.00
CA GLU A 346 0.30 -1.04 24.75
C GLU A 346 -0.07 -2.52 24.72
N LEU A 347 0.70 -3.34 23.99
CA LEU A 347 0.43 -4.76 23.82
C LEU A 347 0.58 -5.55 25.12
N SER A 348 1.36 -5.06 26.07
CA SER A 348 1.51 -5.65 27.43
C SER A 348 0.18 -5.76 28.18
N LYS A 349 -0.79 -4.89 27.90
CA LYS A 349 -2.12 -4.92 28.52
C LYS A 349 -2.99 -6.11 28.07
N VAL A 350 -2.61 -6.74 26.97
CA VAL A 350 -3.30 -7.91 26.39
C VAL A 350 -2.34 -9.07 26.10
N ALA A 351 -1.18 -9.11 26.80
CA ALA A 351 -0.11 -10.06 26.54
C ALA A 351 -0.56 -11.53 26.62
N GLU A 352 -1.48 -11.87 27.50
CA GLU A 352 -2.04 -13.23 27.65
C GLU A 352 -2.77 -13.73 26.40
N GLN A 353 -3.20 -12.81 25.51
CA GLN A 353 -3.89 -13.12 24.26
C GLN A 353 -2.94 -13.18 23.06
N LEU A 354 -1.68 -12.77 23.24
CA LEU A 354 -0.66 -12.72 22.21
C LEU A 354 0.16 -14.00 22.23
N LEU A 355 -0.31 -15.02 21.53
CA LEU A 355 0.33 -16.34 21.52
C LEU A 355 1.62 -16.31 20.67
N PRO A 356 2.74 -16.89 21.13
CA PRO A 356 4.02 -16.87 20.40
C PRO A 356 3.97 -17.47 18.99
N HIS A 357 3.08 -18.45 18.77
CA HIS A 357 2.89 -19.11 17.48
C HIS A 357 1.79 -18.48 16.61
N ALA A 358 1.19 -17.36 17.04
CA ALA A 358 0.18 -16.67 16.26
C ALA A 358 0.77 -15.95 15.03
N ARG A 359 -0.05 -15.76 14.01
CA ARG A 359 0.28 -14.91 12.88
C ARG A 359 -0.18 -13.47 13.16
N TYR A 360 0.75 -12.55 13.14
CA TYR A 360 0.51 -11.14 13.43
C TYR A 360 0.42 -10.31 12.15
N TYR A 361 -0.66 -9.58 11.98
CA TYR A 361 -0.85 -8.59 10.91
C TYR A 361 -1.08 -7.23 11.53
N PHE A 362 -0.34 -6.22 11.11
CA PHE A 362 -0.54 -4.87 11.63
C PHE A 362 -0.44 -3.81 10.53
N CYS A 363 -1.31 -2.78 10.63
CA CYS A 363 -1.40 -1.68 9.67
C CYS A 363 -1.85 -0.40 10.37
N GLY A 364 -1.26 0.74 9.96
CA GLY A 364 -1.57 2.06 10.50
C GLY A 364 -0.49 3.08 10.12
N PRO A 365 -0.46 4.23 10.77
CA PRO A 365 0.59 5.23 10.58
C PRO A 365 1.99 4.64 10.83
N ILE A 366 3.01 5.15 10.15
CA ILE A 366 4.38 4.63 10.23
C ILE A 366 4.89 4.56 11.67
N GLY A 367 4.66 5.63 12.47
CA GLY A 367 5.06 5.64 13.89
C GLY A 367 4.37 4.57 14.71
N PHE A 368 3.07 4.33 14.47
CA PHE A 368 2.33 3.25 15.10
C PHE A 368 2.91 1.88 14.72
N MET A 369 3.11 1.62 13.44
CA MET A 369 3.67 0.33 12.98
C MET A 369 5.06 0.08 13.55
N SER A 370 5.91 1.11 13.65
CA SER A 370 7.23 1.00 14.28
C SER A 370 7.13 0.65 15.77
N ALA A 371 6.22 1.30 16.50
CA ALA A 371 6.01 1.04 17.92
C ALA A 371 5.45 -0.39 18.16
N ILE A 372 4.48 -0.83 17.36
CA ILE A 372 3.92 -2.19 17.45
C ILE A 372 5.00 -3.24 17.16
N LYS A 373 5.82 -3.02 16.11
CA LYS A 373 6.93 -3.93 15.80
C LYS A 373 7.90 -4.07 16.98
N GLN A 374 8.28 -2.97 17.63
CA GLN A 374 9.18 -2.98 18.79
C GLN A 374 8.56 -3.72 19.97
N GLN A 375 7.26 -3.49 20.24
CA GLN A 375 6.56 -4.17 21.33
C GLN A 375 6.46 -5.69 21.08
N LEU A 376 6.12 -6.10 19.84
CA LEU A 376 6.08 -7.53 19.49
C LEU A 376 7.44 -8.21 19.63
N LEU A 377 8.52 -7.55 19.20
CA LEU A 377 9.88 -8.06 19.36
C LEU A 377 10.32 -8.14 20.84
N ALA A 378 9.79 -7.29 21.71
CA ALA A 378 10.07 -7.32 23.14
C ALA A 378 9.27 -8.41 23.90
N LEU A 379 8.16 -8.86 23.32
CA LEU A 379 7.34 -9.94 23.89
C LEU A 379 7.81 -11.34 23.44
N GLY A 380 8.74 -11.45 22.51
CA GLY A 380 9.28 -12.69 21.93
C GLY A 380 8.61 -13.05 20.64
#